data_7c383e0775fba2a8c737f74d3ed32060
#
_entry.id   7c383e0775fba2a8c737f74d3ed32060
#
_cell.length_a   1.000
_cell.length_b   1.000
_cell.length_c   1.000
_cell.angle_alpha   90.00
_cell.angle_beta   90.00
_cell.angle_gamma   90.00
#
_symmetry.space_group_name_H-M   'P 1'
#
loop_
_entity.id
_entity.type
_entity.pdbx_description
1 polymer ?
#
loop_
_entity_poly.entity_id
_entity_poly.type
_entity_poly.pdbx_seq_one_letter_code
_entity_poly.pdbx_strand_id
1 'polypeptide(L)'
;MNLLQQYFNTLSYEQIEQYSQFNNLVKKWNSKINLISRKDIDFLYEKHIIHSLSIAKFYNFKADTKVLDVGTGGGFPGIPLAIFFPKVKFYLIDSIGKKINVVNEISKSLGLKNISSTKIRSENYEQKVDFVVSRAVTKMENFVPLVFKNIKEKGFNDIDNGIICLKGGNLDKELLSFPKALKINLSKYFDTEFFKTKKIIYLSLKSLS
;
A
#
# COMPACT_ATOMS: atom_id res chain seq x y z
N MET A 1 -6.31 18.09 -16.97
CA MET A 1 -5.68 16.77 -16.81
C MET A 1 -5.81 16.38 -15.35
N ASN A 2 -6.32 15.18 -15.04
CA ASN A 2 -6.46 14.73 -13.66
C ASN A 2 -5.05 14.47 -13.08
N LEU A 3 -4.80 14.87 -11.83
CA LEU A 3 -3.51 14.71 -11.13
C LEU A 3 -2.97 13.27 -11.24
N LEU A 4 -3.85 12.27 -11.23
CA LEU A 4 -3.49 10.86 -11.41
C LEU A 4 -2.87 10.60 -12.81
N GLN A 5 -3.46 11.12 -13.88
CA GLN A 5 -2.98 10.94 -15.24
C GLN A 5 -1.67 11.70 -15.51
N GLN A 6 -1.43 12.79 -14.79
CA GLN A 6 -0.16 13.52 -14.85
C GLN A 6 1.01 12.63 -14.44
N TYR A 7 0.85 11.83 -13.39
CA TYR A 7 1.92 10.98 -12.86
C TYR A 7 1.89 9.53 -13.41
N PHE A 8 0.71 9.05 -13.87
CA PHE A 8 0.50 7.67 -14.33
C PHE A 8 -0.21 7.70 -15.69
N ASN A 9 0.53 7.97 -16.74
CA ASN A 9 0.03 8.13 -18.11
C ASN A 9 -0.27 6.80 -18.84
N THR A 10 0.09 5.67 -18.26
CA THR A 10 -0.14 4.32 -18.82
C THR A 10 -1.42 3.65 -18.36
N LEU A 11 -2.23 4.34 -17.53
CA LEU A 11 -3.49 3.80 -17.04
C LEU A 11 -4.51 3.61 -18.16
N SER A 12 -5.20 2.47 -18.16
CA SER A 12 -6.33 2.25 -19.04
C SER A 12 -7.54 3.11 -18.64
N TYR A 13 -8.48 3.28 -19.54
CA TYR A 13 -9.75 3.97 -19.25
C TYR A 13 -10.49 3.31 -18.07
N GLU A 14 -10.53 1.97 -18.04
CA GLU A 14 -11.15 1.20 -16.95
C GLU A 14 -10.48 1.50 -15.60
N GLN A 15 -9.16 1.54 -15.54
CA GLN A 15 -8.44 1.88 -14.31
C GLN A 15 -8.74 3.30 -13.83
N ILE A 16 -8.82 4.28 -14.75
CA ILE A 16 -9.16 5.67 -14.42
C ILE A 16 -10.57 5.74 -13.82
N GLU A 17 -11.52 5.03 -14.42
CA GLU A 17 -12.89 4.92 -13.89
C GLU A 17 -12.91 4.23 -12.51
N GLN A 18 -12.17 3.15 -12.33
CA GLN A 18 -12.05 2.48 -11.03
C GLN A 18 -11.48 3.39 -9.95
N TYR A 19 -10.48 4.24 -10.25
CA TYR A 19 -9.98 5.23 -9.28
C TYR A 19 -11.00 6.32 -8.96
N SER A 20 -11.77 6.78 -9.96
CA SER A 20 -12.85 7.74 -9.75
C SER A 20 -13.95 7.16 -8.84
N GLN A 21 -14.39 5.94 -9.14
CA GLN A 21 -15.36 5.22 -8.31
C GLN A 21 -14.81 4.94 -6.90
N PHE A 22 -13.54 4.53 -6.78
CA PHE A 22 -12.88 4.30 -5.50
C PHE A 22 -12.90 5.56 -4.63
N ASN A 23 -12.53 6.71 -5.20
CA ASN A 23 -12.60 8.00 -4.51
C ASN A 23 -14.00 8.29 -3.95
N ASN A 24 -15.05 8.08 -4.76
CA ASN A 24 -16.43 8.33 -4.35
C ASN A 24 -16.90 7.33 -3.26
N LEU A 25 -16.54 6.06 -3.41
CA LEU A 25 -16.86 5.03 -2.42
C LEU A 25 -16.18 5.29 -1.07
N VAL A 26 -14.89 5.66 -1.06
CA VAL A 26 -14.18 6.00 0.17
C VAL A 26 -14.83 7.20 0.85
N LYS A 27 -15.18 8.26 0.13
CA LYS A 27 -15.88 9.43 0.68
C LYS A 27 -17.23 9.03 1.31
N LYS A 28 -18.02 8.23 0.60
CA LYS A 28 -19.31 7.70 1.09
C LYS A 28 -19.15 6.86 2.35
N TRP A 29 -18.17 5.97 2.41
CA TRP A 29 -17.94 5.14 3.58
C TRP A 29 -17.31 5.92 4.74
N ASN A 30 -16.46 6.91 4.45
CA ASN A 30 -15.82 7.72 5.49
C ASN A 30 -16.83 8.58 6.28
N SER A 31 -17.99 8.89 5.70
CA SER A 31 -19.10 9.54 6.45
C SER A 31 -19.74 8.64 7.50
N LYS A 32 -19.58 7.30 7.36
CA LYS A 32 -20.16 6.30 8.27
C LYS A 32 -19.12 5.66 9.21
N ILE A 33 -17.92 5.44 8.70
CA ILE A 33 -16.82 4.77 9.38
C ILE A 33 -15.55 5.57 9.11
N ASN A 34 -14.83 5.96 10.16
CA ASN A 34 -13.60 6.73 10.04
C ASN A 34 -12.47 5.89 9.40
N LEU A 35 -12.39 5.89 8.07
CA LEU A 35 -11.38 5.18 7.28
C LEU A 35 -10.08 5.98 7.18
N ILE A 36 -10.23 7.30 7.00
CA ILE A 36 -9.16 8.28 6.90
C ILE A 36 -9.54 9.53 7.69
N SER A 37 -8.55 10.35 8.02
CA SER A 37 -8.77 11.61 8.72
C SER A 37 -9.77 12.51 7.97
N ARG A 38 -10.68 13.16 8.70
CA ARG A 38 -11.61 14.15 8.11
C ARG A 38 -10.90 15.30 7.42
N LYS A 39 -9.71 15.67 7.88
CA LYS A 39 -8.88 16.74 7.27
C LYS A 39 -8.28 16.33 5.93
N ASP A 40 -8.20 15.04 5.64
CA ASP A 40 -7.56 14.51 4.42
C ASP A 40 -8.56 14.06 3.36
N ILE A 41 -9.87 14.07 3.66
CA ILE A 41 -10.90 13.57 2.73
C ILE A 41 -10.96 14.37 1.42
N ASP A 42 -10.73 15.68 1.48
CA ASP A 42 -10.73 16.54 0.30
C ASP A 42 -9.45 16.38 -0.55
N PHE A 43 -8.40 15.83 0.06
CA PHE A 43 -7.11 15.54 -0.58
C PHE A 43 -6.93 14.03 -0.86
N LEU A 44 -8.02 13.27 -0.97
CA LEU A 44 -7.99 11.81 -1.08
C LEU A 44 -7.15 11.32 -2.27
N TYR A 45 -7.24 11.98 -3.42
CA TYR A 45 -6.43 11.63 -4.58
C TYR A 45 -4.94 11.73 -4.30
N GLU A 46 -4.47 12.86 -3.84
CA GLU A 46 -3.06 13.12 -3.61
C GLU A 46 -2.52 12.31 -2.43
N LYS A 47 -3.14 12.52 -1.25
CA LYS A 47 -2.60 12.01 0.02
C LYS A 47 -2.82 10.54 0.24
N HIS A 48 -3.74 9.92 -0.50
CA HIS A 48 -4.07 8.50 -0.29
C HIS A 48 -3.92 7.67 -1.56
N ILE A 49 -4.53 8.02 -2.68
CA ILE A 49 -4.47 7.22 -3.92
C ILE A 49 -3.06 7.31 -4.54
N ILE A 50 -2.59 8.51 -4.88
CA ILE A 50 -1.28 8.73 -5.51
C ILE A 50 -0.15 8.31 -4.55
N HIS A 51 -0.30 8.61 -3.25
CA HIS A 51 0.67 8.15 -2.25
C HIS A 51 0.76 6.62 -2.21
N SER A 52 -0.33 5.89 -2.31
CA SER A 52 -0.31 4.42 -2.41
C SER A 52 0.36 3.96 -3.69
N LEU A 53 0.04 4.60 -4.81
CA LEU A 53 0.62 4.30 -6.13
C LEU A 53 2.09 4.69 -6.26
N SER A 54 2.65 5.44 -5.32
CA SER A 54 4.09 5.71 -5.32
C SER A 54 4.93 4.43 -5.25
N ILE A 55 4.39 3.34 -4.71
CA ILE A 55 5.02 2.01 -4.75
C ILE A 55 5.25 1.55 -6.19
N ALA A 56 4.31 1.83 -7.11
CA ALA A 56 4.45 1.50 -8.53
C ALA A 56 5.51 2.36 -9.26
N LYS A 57 5.88 3.53 -8.72
CA LYS A 57 7.04 4.30 -9.19
C LYS A 57 8.37 3.71 -8.76
N PHE A 58 8.37 3.01 -7.65
CA PHE A 58 9.55 2.31 -7.15
C PHE A 58 9.74 0.95 -7.81
N TYR A 59 8.68 0.15 -7.88
CA TYR A 59 8.77 -1.21 -8.39
C TYR A 59 7.52 -1.64 -9.16
N ASN A 60 7.74 -2.31 -10.29
CA ASN A 60 6.69 -2.89 -11.14
C ASN A 60 6.58 -4.39 -10.85
N PHE A 61 5.61 -4.80 -10.05
CA PHE A 61 5.39 -6.20 -9.68
C PHE A 61 5.07 -7.06 -10.91
N LYS A 62 5.74 -8.21 -11.04
CA LYS A 62 5.42 -9.22 -12.06
C LYS A 62 4.05 -9.85 -11.81
N ALA A 63 3.45 -10.39 -12.86
CA ALA A 63 2.21 -11.16 -12.74
C ALA A 63 2.37 -12.30 -11.71
N ASP A 64 1.29 -12.64 -11.02
CA ASP A 64 1.23 -13.65 -9.95
C ASP A 64 2.03 -13.35 -8.67
N THR A 65 2.69 -12.19 -8.58
CA THR A 65 3.26 -11.71 -7.31
C THR A 65 2.18 -11.67 -6.24
N LYS A 66 2.52 -12.12 -5.03
CA LYS A 66 1.64 -12.06 -3.85
C LYS A 66 2.08 -10.92 -2.96
N VAL A 67 1.17 -10.00 -2.69
CA VAL A 67 1.42 -8.82 -1.85
C VAL A 67 0.46 -8.81 -0.67
N LEU A 68 1.00 -8.68 0.55
CA LEU A 68 0.23 -8.56 1.79
C LEU A 68 0.21 -7.08 2.21
N ASP A 69 -0.98 -6.50 2.31
CA ASP A 69 -1.20 -5.16 2.87
C ASP A 69 -1.60 -5.28 4.34
N VAL A 70 -0.72 -4.88 5.24
CA VAL A 70 -0.91 -5.00 6.69
C VAL A 70 -1.40 -3.70 7.28
N GLY A 71 -2.54 -3.79 7.98
CA GLY A 71 -3.22 -2.63 8.53
C GLY A 71 -3.84 -1.78 7.41
N THR A 72 -4.50 -2.45 6.47
CA THR A 72 -5.03 -1.84 5.24
C THR A 72 -6.00 -0.68 5.47
N GLY A 73 -6.66 -0.63 6.63
CA GLY A 73 -7.61 0.42 6.98
C GLY A 73 -8.76 0.53 5.96
N GLY A 74 -8.83 1.64 5.28
CA GLY A 74 -9.78 1.88 4.17
C GLY A 74 -9.36 1.28 2.83
N GLY A 75 -8.45 0.30 2.82
CA GLY A 75 -7.93 -0.33 1.61
C GLY A 75 -6.64 0.32 1.07
N PHE A 76 -5.87 1.00 1.91
CA PHE A 76 -4.64 1.70 1.50
C PHE A 76 -3.37 1.08 2.11
N PRO A 77 -2.36 0.75 1.28
CA PRO A 77 -2.23 1.02 -0.15
C PRO A 77 -2.85 -0.06 -1.06
N GLY A 78 -3.43 -1.13 -0.53
CA GLY A 78 -3.79 -2.35 -1.24
C GLY A 78 -4.76 -2.15 -2.41
N ILE A 79 -5.90 -1.46 -2.24
CA ILE A 79 -6.88 -1.26 -3.32
C ILE A 79 -6.30 -0.44 -4.48
N PRO A 80 -5.67 0.74 -4.26
CA PRO A 80 -5.01 1.45 -5.35
C PRO A 80 -4.00 0.61 -6.12
N LEU A 81 -3.20 -0.20 -5.42
CA LEU A 81 -2.23 -1.09 -6.06
C LEU A 81 -2.90 -2.23 -6.83
N ALA A 82 -4.00 -2.78 -6.32
CA ALA A 82 -4.73 -3.85 -6.99
C ALA A 82 -5.39 -3.38 -8.30
N ILE A 83 -5.88 -2.14 -8.35
CA ILE A 83 -6.35 -1.50 -9.58
C ILE A 83 -5.19 -1.34 -10.57
N PHE A 84 -4.01 -0.90 -10.10
CA PHE A 84 -2.84 -0.67 -10.96
C PHE A 84 -2.25 -1.97 -11.50
N PHE A 85 -2.20 -3.01 -10.68
CA PHE A 85 -1.60 -4.32 -10.99
C PHE A 85 -2.67 -5.43 -11.05
N PRO A 86 -3.49 -5.53 -12.09
CA PRO A 86 -4.61 -6.47 -12.13
C PRO A 86 -4.20 -7.95 -12.15
N LYS A 87 -2.93 -8.25 -12.49
CA LYS A 87 -2.36 -9.61 -12.50
C LYS A 87 -1.59 -9.98 -11.22
N VAL A 88 -1.55 -9.09 -10.22
CA VAL A 88 -0.92 -9.30 -8.90
C VAL A 88 -1.99 -9.66 -7.88
N LYS A 89 -1.70 -10.56 -6.95
CA LYS A 89 -2.63 -11.02 -5.91
C LYS A 89 -2.40 -10.23 -4.62
N PHE A 90 -3.43 -9.53 -4.15
CA PHE A 90 -3.37 -8.71 -2.94
C PHE A 90 -4.16 -9.35 -1.80
N TYR A 91 -3.51 -9.48 -0.65
CA TYR A 91 -4.09 -9.92 0.61
C TYR A 91 -4.14 -8.73 1.56
N LEU A 92 -5.33 -8.27 1.91
CA LEU A 92 -5.52 -7.08 2.73
C LEU A 92 -5.96 -7.50 4.13
N ILE A 93 -5.21 -7.14 5.15
CA ILE A 93 -5.54 -7.49 6.52
C ILE A 93 -5.66 -6.27 7.42
N ASP A 94 -6.62 -6.33 8.33
CA ASP A 94 -6.81 -5.37 9.43
C ASP A 94 -7.44 -6.07 10.62
N SER A 95 -7.13 -5.64 11.84
CA SER A 95 -7.74 -6.18 13.07
C SER A 95 -9.18 -5.70 13.27
N ILE A 96 -9.59 -4.62 12.58
CA ILE A 96 -10.88 -3.97 12.74
C ILE A 96 -11.86 -4.50 11.67
N GLY A 97 -12.78 -5.39 12.08
CA GLY A 97 -13.75 -6.04 11.16
C GLY A 97 -14.60 -5.07 10.35
N LYS A 98 -15.02 -3.93 10.94
CA LYS A 98 -15.79 -2.90 10.22
C LYS A 98 -15.03 -2.35 9.01
N LYS A 99 -13.70 -2.19 9.11
CA LYS A 99 -12.85 -1.72 7.99
C LYS A 99 -12.75 -2.78 6.90
N ILE A 100 -12.56 -4.05 7.28
CA ILE A 100 -12.50 -5.17 6.33
C ILE A 100 -13.83 -5.32 5.57
N ASN A 101 -14.98 -5.14 6.24
CA ASN A 101 -16.27 -5.14 5.55
C ASN A 101 -16.35 -4.04 4.49
N VAL A 102 -15.84 -2.83 4.79
CA VAL A 102 -15.78 -1.74 3.80
C VAL A 102 -14.85 -2.07 2.65
N VAL A 103 -13.67 -2.64 2.92
CA VAL A 103 -12.72 -3.09 1.89
C VAL A 103 -13.40 -4.11 0.95
N ASN A 104 -14.14 -5.08 1.49
CA ASN A 104 -14.89 -6.06 0.71
C ASN A 104 -15.94 -5.41 -0.19
N GLU A 105 -16.76 -4.52 0.38
CA GLU A 105 -17.81 -3.81 -0.38
C GLU A 105 -17.22 -2.95 -1.51
N ILE A 106 -16.14 -2.23 -1.22
CA ILE A 106 -15.44 -1.42 -2.22
C ILE A 106 -14.86 -2.31 -3.32
N SER A 107 -14.12 -3.37 -2.95
CA SER A 107 -13.50 -4.29 -3.92
C SER A 107 -14.54 -4.94 -4.83
N LYS A 108 -15.67 -5.36 -4.27
CA LYS A 108 -16.82 -5.91 -5.02
C LYS A 108 -17.42 -4.87 -5.97
N SER A 109 -17.65 -3.65 -5.49
CA SER A 109 -18.21 -2.55 -6.30
C SER A 109 -17.32 -2.17 -7.48
N LEU A 110 -15.99 -2.28 -7.31
CA LEU A 110 -14.99 -2.01 -8.36
C LEU A 110 -14.72 -3.20 -9.27
N GLY A 111 -15.35 -4.37 -9.03
CA GLY A 111 -15.13 -5.59 -9.81
C GLY A 111 -13.73 -6.20 -9.67
N LEU A 112 -13.00 -5.88 -8.59
CA LEU A 112 -11.63 -6.37 -8.39
C LEU A 112 -11.64 -7.85 -8.00
N LYS A 113 -10.99 -8.69 -8.81
CA LYS A 113 -10.91 -10.15 -8.60
C LYS A 113 -9.59 -10.60 -7.99
N ASN A 114 -8.64 -9.69 -7.85
CA ASN A 114 -7.28 -9.95 -7.38
C ASN A 114 -7.05 -9.54 -5.92
N ILE A 115 -8.12 -9.30 -5.16
CA ILE A 115 -8.09 -8.97 -3.73
C ILE A 115 -8.75 -10.07 -2.92
N SER A 116 -8.09 -10.46 -1.82
CA SER A 116 -8.67 -11.20 -0.71
C SER A 116 -8.47 -10.40 0.57
N SER A 117 -9.51 -10.16 1.36
CA SER A 117 -9.37 -9.42 2.61
C SER A 117 -9.82 -10.25 3.82
N THR A 118 -9.12 -10.09 4.95
CA THR A 118 -9.36 -10.88 6.15
C THR A 118 -9.22 -10.03 7.41
N LYS A 119 -10.21 -10.17 8.33
CA LYS A 119 -10.08 -9.63 9.68
C LYS A 119 -9.15 -10.51 10.49
N ILE A 120 -7.90 -10.06 10.66
CA ILE A 120 -6.88 -10.78 11.43
C ILE A 120 -5.81 -9.80 11.92
N ARG A 121 -5.19 -10.10 13.05
CA ARG A 121 -3.97 -9.40 13.49
C ARG A 121 -2.76 -9.93 12.72
N SER A 122 -1.80 -9.06 12.41
CA SER A 122 -0.61 -9.40 11.61
C SER A 122 0.19 -10.57 12.18
N GLU A 123 0.30 -10.64 13.51
CA GLU A 123 1.00 -11.71 14.20
C GLU A 123 0.37 -13.09 14.02
N ASN A 124 -0.93 -13.16 13.70
CA ASN A 124 -1.68 -14.40 13.48
C ASN A 124 -1.82 -14.77 11.99
N TYR A 125 -1.31 -13.93 11.08
CA TYR A 125 -1.34 -14.21 9.65
C TYR A 125 -0.19 -15.16 9.29
N GLU A 126 -0.51 -16.30 8.63
CA GLU A 126 0.47 -17.39 8.41
C GLU A 126 0.90 -17.55 6.96
N GLN A 127 0.14 -16.98 6.01
CA GLN A 127 0.47 -17.18 4.60
C GLN A 127 1.77 -16.47 4.20
N LYS A 128 2.53 -17.14 3.31
CA LYS A 128 3.75 -16.59 2.72
C LYS A 128 3.44 -15.79 1.46
N VAL A 129 4.04 -14.60 1.37
CA VAL A 129 3.89 -13.65 0.26
C VAL A 129 5.26 -13.24 -0.27
N ASP A 130 5.28 -12.60 -1.43
CA ASP A 130 6.53 -12.09 -2.00
C ASP A 130 6.88 -10.72 -1.39
N PHE A 131 5.88 -9.85 -1.20
CA PHE A 131 6.08 -8.55 -0.57
C PHE A 131 5.02 -8.28 0.49
N VAL A 132 5.47 -7.59 1.54
CA VAL A 132 4.59 -6.95 2.51
C VAL A 132 4.61 -5.45 2.24
N VAL A 133 3.43 -4.86 2.09
CA VAL A 133 3.26 -3.41 1.98
C VAL A 133 2.53 -2.88 3.21
N SER A 134 2.82 -1.65 3.59
CA SER A 134 2.08 -0.99 4.66
C SER A 134 2.19 0.53 4.58
N ARG A 135 1.20 1.20 5.15
CA ARG A 135 1.17 2.65 5.29
C ARG A 135 0.81 3.07 6.71
N ALA A 136 1.71 3.81 7.36
CA ALA A 136 1.48 4.47 8.65
C ALA A 136 0.99 3.57 9.80
N VAL A 137 1.43 2.30 9.88
CA VAL A 137 0.98 1.38 10.94
C VAL A 137 1.74 1.63 12.24
N THR A 138 3.07 1.47 12.23
CA THR A 138 3.93 1.67 13.41
C THR A 138 5.38 1.92 12.97
N LYS A 139 6.30 2.09 13.93
CA LYS A 139 7.74 2.17 13.64
C LYS A 139 8.25 0.85 13.07
N MET A 140 9.32 0.91 12.24
CA MET A 140 9.89 -0.27 11.58
C MET A 140 10.36 -1.33 12.58
N GLU A 141 10.96 -0.93 13.70
CA GLU A 141 11.42 -1.84 14.77
C GLU A 141 10.30 -2.72 15.36
N ASN A 142 9.06 -2.19 15.39
CA ASN A 142 7.88 -2.93 15.85
C ASN A 142 7.17 -3.65 14.70
N PHE A 143 7.26 -3.14 13.48
CA PHE A 143 6.55 -3.69 12.32
C PHE A 143 7.25 -4.91 11.74
N VAL A 144 8.57 -4.84 11.55
CA VAL A 144 9.35 -5.91 10.91
C VAL A 144 9.15 -7.27 11.61
N PRO A 145 9.26 -7.40 12.95
CA PRO A 145 9.07 -8.67 13.63
C PRO A 145 7.68 -9.29 13.40
N LEU A 146 6.64 -8.46 13.25
CA LEU A 146 5.26 -8.94 13.05
C LEU A 146 5.05 -9.61 11.69
N VAL A 147 5.81 -9.20 10.66
CA VAL A 147 5.57 -9.58 9.27
C VAL A 147 6.71 -10.34 8.59
N PHE A 148 7.89 -10.36 9.22
CA PHE A 148 9.08 -11.03 8.68
C PHE A 148 8.80 -12.51 8.31
N LYS A 149 8.11 -13.22 9.18
CA LYS A 149 7.72 -14.62 8.97
C LYS A 149 6.87 -14.86 7.72
N ASN A 150 6.19 -13.82 7.22
CA ASN A 150 5.28 -13.94 6.07
C ASN A 150 6.00 -13.77 4.72
N ILE A 151 7.27 -13.41 4.70
CA ILE A 151 8.01 -13.19 3.46
C ILE A 151 8.60 -14.52 3.00
N LYS A 152 8.44 -14.85 1.70
CA LYS A 152 9.07 -16.00 1.08
C LYS A 152 10.57 -15.76 0.92
N GLU A 153 11.39 -16.76 1.19
CA GLU A 153 12.83 -16.72 0.99
C GLU A 153 13.22 -16.56 -0.47
N LYS A 154 12.53 -17.30 -1.35
CA LYS A 154 12.77 -17.26 -2.80
C LYS A 154 11.63 -16.53 -3.51
N GLY A 155 11.98 -15.69 -4.45
CA GLY A 155 11.05 -14.94 -5.32
C GLY A 155 11.45 -15.06 -6.78
N PHE A 156 10.58 -14.57 -7.66
CA PHE A 156 10.79 -14.52 -9.12
C PHE A 156 10.74 -13.08 -9.66
N ASN A 157 10.59 -12.12 -8.77
CA ASN A 157 10.64 -10.70 -9.07
C ASN A 157 12.10 -10.26 -9.29
N ASP A 158 12.31 -9.09 -9.91
CA ASP A 158 13.65 -8.58 -10.23
C ASP A 158 14.38 -7.98 -9.01
N ILE A 159 13.67 -7.82 -7.91
CA ILE A 159 14.23 -7.47 -6.60
C ILE A 159 13.94 -8.58 -5.60
N ASP A 160 14.72 -8.67 -4.54
CA ASP A 160 14.47 -9.63 -3.47
C ASP A 160 13.11 -9.39 -2.82
N ASN A 161 12.46 -10.45 -2.38
CA ASN A 161 11.25 -10.34 -1.58
C ASN A 161 11.52 -9.51 -0.31
N GLY A 162 10.51 -8.80 0.17
CA GLY A 162 10.74 -7.90 1.30
C GLY A 162 9.54 -7.06 1.71
N ILE A 163 9.85 -6.00 2.43
CA ILE A 163 8.88 -5.07 3.01
C ILE A 163 8.99 -3.72 2.30
N ILE A 164 7.88 -3.15 1.89
CA ILE A 164 7.79 -1.83 1.27
C ILE A 164 6.83 -0.97 2.10
N CYS A 165 7.37 0.00 2.84
CA CYS A 165 6.58 0.88 3.70
C CYS A 165 6.51 2.29 3.16
N LEU A 166 5.30 2.86 3.17
CA LEU A 166 5.08 4.29 2.94
C LEU A 166 5.20 5.05 4.26
N LYS A 167 6.19 5.91 4.34
CA LYS A 167 6.54 6.68 5.54
C LYS A 167 6.64 8.18 5.25
N GLY A 168 6.76 8.98 6.30
CA GLY A 168 6.96 10.43 6.18
C GLY A 168 7.82 10.98 7.30
N GLY A 169 8.34 12.20 7.11
CA GLY A 169 9.16 12.89 8.10
C GLY A 169 10.61 12.41 8.17
N ASN A 170 11.27 12.70 9.28
CA ASN A 170 12.62 12.21 9.54
C ASN A 170 12.57 10.78 10.07
N LEU A 171 13.27 9.87 9.40
CA LEU A 171 13.31 8.44 9.72
C LEU A 171 14.69 7.98 10.21
N ASP A 172 15.64 8.89 10.42
CA ASP A 172 17.02 8.51 10.71
C ASP A 172 17.11 7.68 11.99
N LYS A 173 16.40 8.09 13.05
CA LYS A 173 16.34 7.31 14.30
C LYS A 173 15.61 5.97 14.11
N GLU A 174 14.54 5.95 13.32
CA GLU A 174 13.74 4.75 13.08
C GLU A 174 14.49 3.69 12.28
N LEU A 175 15.43 4.12 11.42
CA LEU A 175 16.20 3.24 10.55
C LEU A 175 17.57 2.85 11.10
N LEU A 176 17.96 3.27 12.31
CA LEU A 176 19.24 2.88 12.93
C LEU A 176 19.40 1.36 13.00
N SER A 177 18.34 0.63 13.33
CA SER A 177 18.34 -0.84 13.39
C SER A 177 18.28 -1.50 12.00
N PHE A 178 18.14 -0.71 10.94
CA PHE A 178 17.99 -1.20 9.56
C PHE A 178 18.92 -0.46 8.60
N PRO A 179 20.27 -0.55 8.79
CA PRO A 179 21.23 0.24 8.02
C PRO A 179 21.24 -0.10 6.52
N LYS A 180 20.77 -1.29 6.15
CA LYS A 180 20.63 -1.73 4.75
C LYS A 180 19.28 -1.35 4.12
N ALA A 181 18.42 -0.61 4.83
CA ALA A 181 17.15 -0.14 4.29
C ALA A 181 17.36 0.84 3.14
N LEU A 182 16.72 0.59 2.02
CA LEU A 182 16.69 1.54 0.91
C LEU A 182 15.64 2.62 1.19
N LYS A 183 16.09 3.87 1.31
CA LYS A 183 15.25 5.04 1.54
C LYS A 183 15.08 5.84 0.24
N ILE A 184 13.88 5.89 -0.32
CA ILE A 184 13.56 6.58 -1.57
C ILE A 184 12.66 7.79 -1.26
N ASN A 185 13.14 8.99 -1.56
CA ASN A 185 12.38 10.22 -1.41
C ASN A 185 11.34 10.32 -2.54
N LEU A 186 10.07 10.53 -2.21
CA LEU A 186 9.00 10.63 -3.19
C LEU A 186 8.98 11.94 -3.96
N SER A 187 9.69 12.97 -3.48
CA SER A 187 9.95 14.22 -4.23
C SER A 187 10.72 14.00 -5.54
N LYS A 188 11.31 12.81 -5.77
CA LYS A 188 11.89 12.44 -7.07
C LYS A 188 10.85 12.16 -8.15
N TYR A 189 9.63 11.80 -7.74
CA TYR A 189 8.56 11.38 -8.64
C TYR A 189 7.38 12.35 -8.68
N PHE A 190 7.23 13.16 -7.63
CA PHE A 190 6.07 14.04 -7.43
C PHE A 190 6.55 15.40 -6.96
N ASP A 191 6.01 16.45 -7.54
CA ASP A 191 6.43 17.86 -7.35
C ASP A 191 5.59 18.64 -6.33
N THR A 192 4.53 18.02 -5.78
CA THR A 192 3.68 18.71 -4.80
C THR A 192 4.30 18.76 -3.40
N GLU A 193 3.89 19.73 -2.59
CA GLU A 193 4.39 19.96 -1.23
C GLU A 193 4.23 18.71 -0.33
N PHE A 194 3.11 17.98 -0.50
CA PHE A 194 2.84 16.78 0.26
C PHE A 194 3.96 15.73 0.15
N PHE A 195 4.53 15.55 -1.04
CA PHE A 195 5.55 14.52 -1.28
C PHE A 195 6.97 14.91 -0.86
N LYS A 196 7.24 16.18 -0.53
CA LYS A 196 8.58 16.62 -0.08
C LYS A 196 9.09 15.82 1.13
N THR A 197 8.19 15.45 2.04
CA THR A 197 8.54 14.71 3.25
C THR A 197 8.24 13.21 3.17
N LYS A 198 7.62 12.73 2.07
CA LYS A 198 7.23 11.33 1.95
C LYS A 198 8.33 10.46 1.37
N LYS A 199 8.37 9.22 1.82
CA LYS A 199 9.41 8.26 1.46
C LYS A 199 8.83 6.86 1.32
N ILE A 200 9.45 6.07 0.46
CA ILE A 200 9.36 4.61 0.49
C ILE A 200 10.57 4.10 1.26
N ILE A 201 10.32 3.15 2.14
CA ILE A 201 11.34 2.34 2.79
C ILE A 201 11.19 0.92 2.27
N TYR A 202 12.23 0.42 1.62
CA TYR A 202 12.31 -0.97 1.20
C TYR A 202 13.36 -1.71 2.01
N LEU A 203 12.96 -2.84 2.57
CA LEU A 203 13.80 -3.79 3.29
C LEU A 203 13.70 -5.14 2.60
N SER A 204 14.76 -5.57 1.95
CA SER A 204 14.83 -6.92 1.40
C SER A 204 14.94 -7.96 2.52
N LEU A 205 14.41 -9.15 2.30
CA LEU A 205 14.54 -10.26 3.26
C LEU A 205 16.03 -10.55 3.58
N LYS A 206 16.91 -10.49 2.56
CA LYS A 206 18.36 -10.66 2.73
C LYS A 206 19.02 -9.56 3.58
N SER A 207 18.40 -8.40 3.67
CA SER A 207 18.91 -7.32 4.53
C SER A 207 18.50 -7.46 5.99
N LEU A 208 17.54 -8.36 6.26
CA LEU A 208 17.01 -8.65 7.60
C LEU A 208 17.65 -9.90 8.23
N SER A 209 18.33 -10.71 7.46
CA SER A 209 19.22 -11.79 7.88
C SER A 209 20.66 -11.27 7.98
#